data_5194f238666be43c2f049753da54da99
#
_entry.id   5194f238666be43c2f049753da54da99
#
_cell.length_a   1.000
_cell.length_b   1.000
_cell.length_c   1.000
_cell.angle_alpha   90.00
_cell.angle_beta   90.00
_cell.angle_gamma   90.00
#
_symmetry.space_group_name_H-M   'P 1'
#
loop_
_entity.id
_entity.type
_entity.pdbx_description
1 polymer ?
#
loop_
_entity_poly.entity_id
_entity_poly.type
_entity_poly.pdbx_seq_one_letter_code
_entity_poly.pdbx_strand_id
1 'polypeptide(L)'
;ILIPLTIVLGSCSGLKKMKDLASNAKYEVTPNVLEMNNGEVNLTISGTFPPKYFNKNAVVTVTPIVKYEGGQIELQSKKLQGEKVQANDQVIPYEAGGSFSYSDKFAYKDEMMRSTVEVKVTATVKNNTEELGSYKVADGIIVTPKLVRIEPKTVFLPDRYQRTVPVSQSAAILYEINKSNLRPSELKKPEVKALTSYIDSLSKNPRFKVKGIEIASAASPDGPVKLNTSLAENREATAIKFLKDQGKKSKLKVLNNDSLLSVLKTPEDWEGFKELMEKSDIKDKDLVLRVLSMYSDPEVREKEIRNIAEAFEEIKVKILPQLRRSKFVVKAEAIGYSDDEFLALAQSNPDIFTLEEILYAANLIKDFNQKAELYKKAAAKFPNDVRPKNNLGYVLIQLGRYDEAEAALQEAQAIENNDAVKTNLGAVALAKGDLAKAEELLTAAVAAGEAPNYNLGILNIIKGKYDIAISYFGNACDYNAALAKLLNKNYEAAINTIGCSKDESAQAYYLKAILGARTDNSDMVFNNLRTAVAKDIKLKAYAAKDVEFLKYFEDETFKSIIQ
;
A
#
# COMPACT_ATOMS: atom_id res chain seq x y z
N ILE A 1 4.61 87.99 -43.65
CA ILE A 1 5.14 86.60 -43.78
C ILE A 1 4.08 85.69 -43.24
N LEU A 2 3.33 85.06 -44.18
CA LEU A 2 2.35 83.95 -43.85
C LEU A 2 3.15 82.70 -43.73
N ILE A 3 3.10 82.04 -42.53
CA ILE A 3 3.58 80.68 -42.31
C ILE A 3 2.42 79.77 -42.59
N PRO A 4 2.55 78.78 -43.49
CA PRO A 4 1.45 77.82 -43.73
C PRO A 4 1.37 76.84 -42.57
N LEU A 5 0.19 76.78 -41.97
CA LEU A 5 -0.23 75.78 -41.01
C LEU A 5 -0.46 74.48 -41.76
N THR A 6 0.54 73.61 -41.86
CA THR A 6 0.39 72.27 -42.42
C THR A 6 -0.35 71.41 -41.41
N ILE A 7 -1.63 71.22 -41.69
CA ILE A 7 -2.53 70.36 -40.91
C ILE A 7 -2.06 68.93 -41.05
N VAL A 8 -1.68 68.31 -39.91
CA VAL A 8 -1.37 66.87 -39.80
C VAL A 8 -2.68 66.08 -39.83
N LEU A 9 -3.27 65.94 -40.99
CA LEU A 9 -4.47 65.13 -41.22
C LEU A 9 -4.19 63.66 -41.57
N GLY A 10 -2.91 63.25 -41.61
CA GLY A 10 -2.55 61.89 -42.10
C GLY A 10 -2.58 60.77 -41.10
N SER A 11 -2.65 61.03 -39.77
CA SER A 11 -2.55 59.95 -38.79
C SER A 11 -3.88 59.30 -38.44
N CYS A 12 -4.99 60.01 -38.47
CA CYS A 12 -6.33 59.49 -38.17
C CYS A 12 -6.89 58.60 -39.31
N SER A 13 -6.53 58.86 -40.56
CA SER A 13 -7.01 58.08 -41.71
C SER A 13 -6.44 56.62 -41.71
N GLY A 14 -5.20 56.47 -41.26
CA GLY A 14 -4.54 55.15 -41.22
C GLY A 14 -5.05 54.20 -40.12
N LEU A 15 -5.38 54.72 -38.94
CA LEU A 15 -6.00 53.94 -37.85
C LEU A 15 -7.45 53.60 -38.20
N LYS A 16 -8.22 54.52 -38.76
CA LYS A 16 -9.60 54.28 -39.22
C LYS A 16 -9.62 53.16 -40.26
N LYS A 17 -8.69 53.16 -41.23
CA LYS A 17 -8.56 52.08 -42.22
C LYS A 17 -8.29 50.72 -41.58
N MET A 18 -7.39 50.65 -40.56
CA MET A 18 -7.15 49.41 -39.83
C MET A 18 -8.39 48.92 -39.11
N LYS A 19 -9.21 49.81 -38.53
CA LYS A 19 -10.46 49.48 -37.87
C LYS A 19 -11.50 48.98 -38.87
N ASP A 20 -11.66 49.65 -40.01
CA ASP A 20 -12.59 49.23 -41.07
C ASP A 20 -12.24 47.85 -41.65
N LEU A 21 -10.98 47.49 -41.65
CA LEU A 21 -10.47 46.19 -42.11
C LEU A 21 -10.23 45.18 -40.98
N ALA A 22 -10.64 45.47 -39.75
CA ALA A 22 -10.33 44.68 -38.57
C ALA A 22 -10.83 43.20 -38.65
N SER A 23 -11.93 42.98 -39.36
CA SER A 23 -12.47 41.63 -39.62
C SER A 23 -11.58 40.75 -40.50
N ASN A 24 -10.59 41.34 -41.20
CA ASN A 24 -9.68 40.59 -42.05
C ASN A 24 -8.48 40.03 -41.26
N ALA A 25 -8.24 40.51 -40.04
CA ALA A 25 -7.27 39.89 -39.12
C ALA A 25 -7.88 38.63 -38.49
N LYS A 26 -7.11 37.57 -38.39
CA LYS A 26 -7.54 36.31 -37.78
C LYS A 26 -6.78 36.07 -36.50
N TYR A 27 -7.47 35.60 -35.49
CA TYR A 27 -6.90 35.22 -34.20
C TYR A 27 -7.33 33.80 -33.85
N GLU A 28 -6.40 32.99 -33.44
CA GLU A 28 -6.61 31.59 -33.07
C GLU A 28 -5.92 31.30 -31.76
N VAL A 29 -6.45 30.37 -30.99
CA VAL A 29 -5.83 29.89 -29.73
C VAL A 29 -5.47 28.42 -29.85
N THR A 30 -4.36 28.05 -29.25
CA THR A 30 -3.90 26.66 -29.15
C THR A 30 -3.61 26.35 -27.68
N PRO A 31 -4.21 25.28 -27.11
CA PRO A 31 -5.25 24.45 -27.72
C PRO A 31 -6.55 25.25 -27.96
N ASN A 32 -7.35 24.85 -28.95
CA ASN A 32 -8.61 25.54 -29.26
C ASN A 32 -9.67 25.42 -28.15
N VAL A 33 -9.55 24.43 -27.29
CA VAL A 33 -10.23 24.32 -25.99
C VAL A 33 -9.14 24.29 -24.93
N LEU A 34 -9.19 25.26 -24.00
CA LEU A 34 -8.18 25.36 -22.93
C LEU A 34 -8.34 24.23 -21.91
N GLU A 35 -7.24 23.73 -21.40
CA GLU A 35 -7.22 22.68 -20.39
C GLU A 35 -6.37 23.14 -19.18
N MET A 36 -6.90 22.93 -17.97
CA MET A 36 -6.17 23.13 -16.74
C MET A 36 -5.23 21.94 -16.50
N ASN A 37 -3.97 22.23 -16.19
CA ASN A 37 -2.97 21.26 -15.83
C ASN A 37 -2.18 21.76 -14.60
N ASN A 38 -2.13 20.97 -13.54
CA ASN A 38 -1.45 21.33 -12.29
C ASN A 38 -1.87 22.71 -11.71
N GLY A 39 -3.17 23.04 -11.83
CA GLY A 39 -3.71 24.31 -11.34
C GLY A 39 -3.43 25.54 -12.23
N GLU A 40 -2.72 25.36 -13.34
CA GLU A 40 -2.45 26.42 -14.33
C GLU A 40 -3.11 26.14 -15.68
N VAL A 41 -3.39 27.17 -16.44
CA VAL A 41 -3.89 27.10 -17.81
C VAL A 41 -2.87 27.76 -18.73
N ASN A 42 -2.38 26.99 -19.70
CA ASN A 42 -1.46 27.49 -20.72
C ASN A 42 -2.23 27.78 -21.99
N LEU A 43 -1.87 28.87 -22.67
CA LEU A 43 -2.43 29.22 -23.99
C LEU A 43 -1.37 29.81 -24.89
N THR A 44 -1.56 29.56 -26.19
CA THR A 44 -0.81 30.24 -27.24
C THR A 44 -1.80 30.88 -28.19
N ILE A 45 -1.73 32.19 -28.36
CA ILE A 45 -2.55 32.95 -29.31
C ILE A 45 -1.70 33.25 -30.53
N SER A 46 -2.18 32.90 -31.69
CA SER A 46 -1.62 33.29 -32.97
C SER A 46 -2.54 34.31 -33.65
N GLY A 47 -1.96 35.26 -34.33
CA GLY A 47 -2.70 36.20 -35.11
C GLY A 47 -2.05 36.40 -36.49
N THR A 48 -2.90 36.61 -37.50
CA THR A 48 -2.46 36.81 -38.89
C THR A 48 -3.07 38.10 -39.43
N PHE A 49 -2.22 38.96 -39.94
CA PHE A 49 -2.59 40.20 -40.59
C PHE A 49 -2.40 40.09 -42.11
N PRO A 50 -3.43 40.38 -42.93
CA PRO A 50 -3.30 40.27 -44.38
C PRO A 50 -2.45 41.41 -44.96
N PRO A 51 -2.00 41.29 -46.21
CA PRO A 51 -1.32 42.36 -46.94
C PRO A 51 -2.09 43.67 -46.92
N LYS A 52 -1.36 44.80 -46.76
CA LYS A 52 -1.87 46.18 -46.73
C LYS A 52 -2.78 46.53 -45.57
N TYR A 53 -2.80 45.69 -44.54
CA TYR A 53 -3.58 45.90 -43.31
C TYR A 53 -2.81 46.76 -42.28
N PHE A 54 -1.57 46.40 -41.98
CA PHE A 54 -0.82 46.95 -40.84
C PHE A 54 -0.21 48.30 -41.18
N ASN A 55 -0.64 49.37 -40.50
CA ASN A 55 -0.10 50.73 -40.76
C ASN A 55 1.39 50.79 -40.42
N LYS A 56 2.21 51.34 -41.35
CA LYS A 56 3.68 51.44 -41.21
C LYS A 56 4.15 52.17 -39.97
N ASN A 57 3.34 53.07 -39.41
CA ASN A 57 3.67 53.89 -38.24
C ASN A 57 2.89 53.48 -36.98
N ALA A 58 2.14 52.41 -37.01
CA ALA A 58 1.35 51.97 -35.86
C ALA A 58 2.11 51.00 -34.94
N VAL A 59 1.82 51.14 -33.66
CA VAL A 59 2.06 50.08 -32.66
C VAL A 59 0.73 49.43 -32.35
N VAL A 60 0.60 48.14 -32.59
CA VAL A 60 -0.58 47.34 -32.24
C VAL A 60 -0.31 46.62 -30.94
N THR A 61 -1.21 46.79 -29.98
CA THR A 61 -1.18 46.05 -28.71
C THR A 61 -2.30 45.00 -28.73
N VAL A 62 -1.92 43.77 -28.51
CA VAL A 62 -2.78 42.60 -28.42
C VAL A 62 -2.83 42.17 -26.96
N THR A 63 -4.01 42.26 -26.31
CA THR A 63 -4.20 41.93 -24.89
C THR A 63 -5.20 40.81 -24.76
N PRO A 64 -4.78 39.62 -24.35
CA PRO A 64 -5.70 38.54 -24.02
C PRO A 64 -6.43 38.83 -22.71
N ILE A 65 -7.73 38.57 -22.68
CA ILE A 65 -8.60 38.78 -21.51
C ILE A 65 -9.41 37.51 -21.28
N VAL A 66 -9.28 36.93 -20.09
CA VAL A 66 -10.13 35.81 -19.63
C VAL A 66 -11.29 36.40 -18.85
N LYS A 67 -12.50 36.27 -19.36
CA LYS A 67 -13.74 36.75 -18.73
C LYS A 67 -14.51 35.55 -18.15
N TYR A 68 -14.96 35.66 -16.90
CA TYR A 68 -15.70 34.62 -16.18
C TYR A 68 -16.76 35.26 -15.28
N GLU A 69 -17.66 34.47 -14.73
CA GLU A 69 -18.70 34.96 -13.83
C GLU A 69 -18.06 35.66 -12.61
N GLY A 70 -18.33 36.94 -12.44
CA GLY A 70 -17.82 37.74 -11.33
C GLY A 70 -16.48 38.44 -11.56
N GLY A 71 -15.84 38.32 -12.77
CA GLY A 71 -14.59 39.01 -13.02
C GLY A 71 -13.92 38.78 -14.38
N GLN A 72 -12.76 39.35 -14.50
CA GLN A 72 -11.88 39.12 -15.65
C GLN A 72 -10.41 39.18 -15.22
N ILE A 73 -9.54 38.56 -16.03
CA ILE A 73 -8.08 38.68 -15.92
C ILE A 73 -7.54 39.16 -17.25
N GLU A 74 -6.75 40.25 -17.22
CA GLU A 74 -5.98 40.65 -18.36
C GLU A 74 -4.59 40.02 -18.27
N LEU A 75 -4.20 39.27 -19.33
CA LEU A 75 -2.87 38.69 -19.43
C LEU A 75 -1.88 39.67 -19.98
N GLN A 76 -0.57 39.32 -20.02
CA GLN A 76 0.46 40.22 -20.52
C GLN A 76 0.21 40.58 -21.98
N SER A 77 0.22 41.87 -22.31
CA SER A 77 0.00 42.32 -23.68
C SER A 77 1.22 42.08 -24.56
N LYS A 78 0.98 41.66 -25.82
CA LYS A 78 2.00 41.59 -26.88
C LYS A 78 1.92 42.82 -27.75
N LYS A 79 3.05 43.54 -27.95
CA LYS A 79 3.17 44.65 -28.88
C LYS A 79 3.77 44.19 -30.19
N LEU A 80 3.24 44.78 -31.27
CA LEU A 80 3.66 44.60 -32.65
C LEU A 80 3.84 45.95 -33.28
N GLN A 81 4.80 46.14 -34.18
CA GLN A 81 5.10 47.42 -34.77
C GLN A 81 5.07 47.40 -36.30
N GLY A 82 4.68 48.51 -36.90
CA GLY A 82 4.84 48.74 -38.34
C GLY A 82 6.29 49.06 -38.70
N GLU A 83 6.66 48.88 -39.95
CA GLU A 83 8.03 48.93 -40.46
C GLU A 83 8.72 50.29 -40.32
N LYS A 84 8.00 51.35 -39.99
CA LYS A 84 8.54 52.73 -39.75
C LYS A 84 8.58 53.10 -38.27
N VAL A 85 8.16 52.25 -37.37
CA VAL A 85 8.22 52.48 -35.95
C VAL A 85 9.63 52.07 -35.45
N GLN A 86 10.27 52.99 -34.70
CA GLN A 86 11.57 52.73 -34.10
C GLN A 86 11.39 52.22 -32.65
N ALA A 87 11.07 50.95 -32.52
CA ALA A 87 10.98 50.22 -31.26
C ALA A 87 11.54 48.81 -31.42
N ASN A 88 11.55 47.98 -30.36
CA ASN A 88 12.11 46.65 -30.39
C ASN A 88 11.01 45.56 -30.48
N ASP A 89 9.79 45.95 -30.89
CA ASP A 89 8.67 45.01 -31.03
C ASP A 89 8.76 44.27 -32.37
N GLN A 90 7.99 43.16 -32.50
CA GLN A 90 7.95 42.42 -33.74
C GLN A 90 7.36 43.25 -34.86
N VAL A 91 8.10 43.36 -35.98
CA VAL A 91 7.68 44.14 -37.16
C VAL A 91 6.70 43.35 -38.01
N ILE A 92 5.56 43.99 -38.40
CA ILE A 92 4.59 43.45 -39.39
C ILE A 92 4.66 44.34 -40.63
N PRO A 93 5.16 43.86 -41.78
CA PRO A 93 5.30 44.60 -43.00
C PRO A 93 3.93 45.02 -43.59
N TYR A 94 3.81 46.22 -44.10
CA TYR A 94 2.54 46.68 -44.73
C TYR A 94 2.21 45.89 -46.00
N GLU A 95 3.15 45.72 -46.92
CA GLU A 95 2.88 45.12 -48.23
C GLU A 95 2.62 43.60 -48.15
N ALA A 96 3.36 42.90 -47.29
CA ALA A 96 3.29 41.46 -47.18
C ALA A 96 2.30 40.96 -46.14
N GLY A 97 1.98 41.82 -45.15
CA GLY A 97 1.33 41.33 -43.93
C GLY A 97 2.26 40.48 -43.08
N GLY A 98 1.72 39.69 -42.16
CA GLY A 98 2.54 38.83 -41.28
C GLY A 98 1.71 38.20 -40.18
N SER A 99 2.37 37.37 -39.41
CA SER A 99 1.75 36.69 -38.27
C SER A 99 2.58 36.89 -36.98
N PHE A 100 1.94 36.71 -35.87
CA PHE A 100 2.60 36.65 -34.57
C PHE A 100 2.16 35.45 -33.78
N SER A 101 2.96 35.07 -32.79
CA SER A 101 2.58 34.11 -31.74
C SER A 101 2.86 34.71 -30.38
N TYR A 102 1.97 34.43 -29.45
CA TYR A 102 2.05 34.86 -28.06
C TYR A 102 1.68 33.68 -27.17
N SER A 103 2.51 33.35 -26.19
CA SER A 103 2.25 32.31 -25.22
C SER A 103 2.29 32.89 -23.82
N ASP A 104 1.35 32.47 -22.98
CA ASP A 104 1.25 32.86 -21.58
C ASP A 104 0.58 31.77 -20.77
N LYS A 105 0.57 31.93 -19.44
CA LYS A 105 -0.13 31.04 -18.51
C LYS A 105 -0.76 31.85 -17.38
N PHE A 106 -1.81 31.30 -16.78
CA PHE A 106 -2.48 31.89 -15.63
C PHE A 106 -2.98 30.80 -14.67
N ALA A 107 -3.09 31.16 -13.38
CA ALA A 107 -3.65 30.27 -12.37
C ALA A 107 -5.16 30.09 -12.59
N TYR A 108 -5.63 28.84 -12.54
CA TYR A 108 -7.03 28.51 -12.63
C TYR A 108 -7.76 28.84 -11.31
N LYS A 109 -9.00 29.33 -11.44
CA LYS A 109 -9.99 29.48 -10.35
C LYS A 109 -11.28 28.78 -10.75
N ASP A 110 -12.04 28.27 -9.77
CA ASP A 110 -13.25 27.46 -10.06
C ASP A 110 -14.33 28.24 -10.84
N GLU A 111 -14.40 29.57 -10.66
CA GLU A 111 -15.29 30.45 -11.40
C GLU A 111 -14.94 30.51 -12.91
N MET A 112 -13.73 30.11 -13.29
CA MET A 112 -13.28 30.11 -14.68
C MET A 112 -13.68 28.88 -15.49
N MET A 113 -14.29 27.87 -14.87
CA MET A 113 -14.77 26.66 -15.57
C MET A 113 -15.64 27.05 -16.78
N ARG A 114 -16.52 28.04 -16.62
CA ARG A 114 -17.24 28.68 -17.71
C ARG A 114 -16.71 30.11 -17.91
N SER A 115 -15.85 30.25 -18.87
CA SER A 115 -15.19 31.53 -19.19
C SER A 115 -15.15 31.74 -20.72
N THR A 116 -14.77 32.92 -21.13
CA THR A 116 -14.42 33.19 -22.52
C THR A 116 -13.05 33.83 -22.56
N VAL A 117 -12.24 33.45 -23.53
CA VAL A 117 -10.98 34.16 -23.82
C VAL A 117 -11.22 35.06 -25.03
N GLU A 118 -10.99 36.33 -24.83
CA GLU A 118 -11.04 37.34 -25.85
C GLU A 118 -9.67 37.96 -26.08
N VAL A 119 -9.41 38.38 -27.31
CA VAL A 119 -8.23 39.13 -27.70
C VAL A 119 -8.65 40.56 -27.99
N LYS A 120 -8.35 41.50 -27.10
CA LYS A 120 -8.55 42.93 -27.29
C LYS A 120 -7.37 43.49 -28.07
N VAL A 121 -7.68 44.20 -29.16
CA VAL A 121 -6.64 44.74 -30.05
C VAL A 121 -6.84 46.26 -30.15
N THR A 122 -5.73 46.98 -29.82
CA THR A 122 -5.67 48.43 -29.98
C THR A 122 -4.49 48.82 -30.88
N ALA A 123 -4.65 49.90 -31.63
CA ALA A 123 -3.56 50.44 -32.44
C ALA A 123 -3.27 51.89 -32.07
N THR A 124 -2.01 52.25 -31.91
CA THR A 124 -1.55 53.59 -31.56
C THR A 124 -0.62 54.13 -32.64
N VAL A 125 -0.89 55.35 -33.11
CA VAL A 125 -0.01 56.12 -33.98
C VAL A 125 0.24 57.47 -33.32
N LYS A 126 1.50 57.75 -32.96
CA LYS A 126 1.89 58.92 -32.11
C LYS A 126 1.09 58.87 -30.78
N ASN A 127 0.19 59.87 -30.56
CA ASN A 127 -0.63 59.98 -29.35
C ASN A 127 -2.09 59.54 -29.53
N ASN A 128 -2.46 59.06 -30.71
CA ASN A 128 -3.82 58.62 -31.01
C ASN A 128 -3.90 57.12 -30.91
N THR A 129 -4.81 56.60 -30.05
CA THR A 129 -5.10 55.19 -29.91
C THR A 129 -6.54 54.91 -30.37
N GLU A 130 -6.69 53.86 -31.14
CA GLU A 130 -7.99 53.36 -31.62
C GLU A 130 -8.15 51.89 -31.20
N GLU A 131 -9.31 51.54 -30.71
CA GLU A 131 -9.68 50.15 -30.47
C GLU A 131 -10.12 49.50 -31.79
N LEU A 132 -9.41 48.45 -32.19
CA LEU A 132 -9.71 47.75 -33.45
C LEU A 132 -10.78 46.67 -33.28
N GLY A 133 -10.95 46.16 -32.05
CA GLY A 133 -11.97 45.19 -31.70
C GLY A 133 -11.57 44.24 -30.55
N SER A 134 -12.53 43.44 -30.15
CA SER A 134 -12.33 42.31 -29.21
C SER A 134 -12.85 41.03 -29.89
N TYR A 135 -12.02 40.00 -29.94
CA TYR A 135 -12.29 38.78 -30.70
C TYR A 135 -12.28 37.60 -29.73
N LYS A 136 -13.41 36.91 -29.64
CA LYS A 136 -13.49 35.68 -28.87
C LYS A 136 -12.68 34.56 -29.56
N VAL A 137 -11.75 33.93 -28.83
CA VAL A 137 -10.85 32.89 -29.34
C VAL A 137 -10.99 31.54 -28.64
N ALA A 138 -11.62 31.51 -27.44
CA ALA A 138 -11.90 30.24 -26.73
C ALA A 138 -13.13 30.36 -25.84
N ASP A 139 -13.74 29.20 -25.56
CA ASP A 139 -14.84 29.01 -24.61
C ASP A 139 -14.44 28.06 -23.52
N GLY A 140 -14.45 28.52 -22.28
CA GLY A 140 -14.27 27.74 -21.08
C GLY A 140 -12.93 27.05 -20.93
N ILE A 141 -12.80 26.34 -19.82
CA ILE A 141 -11.59 25.60 -19.47
C ILE A 141 -11.98 24.22 -19.03
N ILE A 142 -11.43 23.20 -19.65
CA ILE A 142 -11.56 21.80 -19.23
C ILE A 142 -10.80 21.60 -17.94
N VAL A 143 -11.49 21.04 -16.93
CA VAL A 143 -10.97 20.82 -15.59
C VAL A 143 -11.01 19.36 -15.16
N THR A 144 -11.09 18.47 -16.12
CA THR A 144 -11.15 17.01 -15.91
C THR A 144 -10.07 16.46 -14.97
N PRO A 145 -8.83 17.01 -14.91
CA PRO A 145 -7.85 16.58 -13.91
C PRO A 145 -8.31 16.71 -12.44
N LYS A 146 -9.24 17.63 -12.14
CA LYS A 146 -9.82 17.78 -10.79
C LYS A 146 -10.74 16.63 -10.38
N LEU A 147 -11.13 15.78 -11.31
CA LEU A 147 -11.93 14.58 -11.03
C LEU A 147 -11.12 13.46 -10.38
N VAL A 148 -9.82 13.63 -10.18
CA VAL A 148 -8.97 12.65 -9.47
C VAL A 148 -9.51 12.39 -8.07
N ARG A 149 -9.67 11.11 -7.73
CA ARG A 149 -10.06 10.69 -6.38
C ARG A 149 -8.81 10.55 -5.53
N ILE A 150 -8.73 11.35 -4.47
CA ILE A 150 -7.64 11.26 -3.49
C ILE A 150 -8.07 10.25 -2.43
N GLU A 151 -8.05 8.98 -2.80
CA GLU A 151 -8.33 7.82 -1.95
C GLU A 151 -7.06 6.96 -1.88
N PRO A 152 -6.07 7.36 -1.08
CA PRO A 152 -4.78 6.70 -1.08
C PRO A 152 -4.88 5.29 -0.50
N LYS A 153 -4.21 4.34 -1.16
CA LYS A 153 -4.03 2.98 -0.64
C LYS A 153 -3.01 2.98 0.49
N THR A 154 -3.27 2.15 1.47
CA THR A 154 -2.47 2.03 2.69
C THR A 154 -1.97 0.62 2.90
N VAL A 155 -0.92 0.45 3.72
CA VAL A 155 -0.30 -0.85 4.02
C VAL A 155 -0.58 -1.23 5.46
N PHE A 156 -1.18 -2.39 5.61
CA PHE A 156 -1.46 -3.02 6.89
C PHE A 156 -0.32 -4.00 7.25
N LEU A 157 0.08 -4.02 8.51
CA LEU A 157 1.05 -4.98 9.03
C LEU A 157 0.32 -6.12 9.76
N PRO A 158 0.36 -7.36 9.26
CA PRO A 158 -0.45 -8.46 9.78
C PRO A 158 0.05 -8.94 11.15
N ASP A 159 -0.86 -9.55 11.90
CA ASP A 159 -0.52 -10.39 13.05
C ASP A 159 0.10 -11.72 12.59
N ARG A 160 0.68 -12.42 13.56
CA ARG A 160 1.23 -13.77 13.40
C ARG A 160 0.51 -14.77 14.30
N TYR A 161 -0.74 -14.49 14.65
CA TYR A 161 -1.52 -15.31 15.55
C TYR A 161 -1.76 -16.70 14.98
N GLN A 162 -1.53 -17.70 15.82
CA GLN A 162 -1.84 -19.09 15.54
C GLN A 162 -2.83 -19.59 16.59
N ARG A 163 -4.06 -19.96 16.16
CA ARG A 163 -5.10 -20.44 17.08
C ARG A 163 -4.72 -21.73 17.77
N THR A 164 -3.99 -22.60 17.10
CA THR A 164 -3.55 -23.88 17.65
C THR A 164 -2.04 -23.94 17.58
N VAL A 165 -1.40 -24.05 18.74
CA VAL A 165 0.05 -24.12 18.87
C VAL A 165 0.43 -25.47 19.45
N PRO A 166 1.31 -26.26 18.79
CA PRO A 166 1.82 -27.49 19.36
C PRO A 166 2.73 -27.18 20.55
N VAL A 167 2.52 -27.88 21.63
CA VAL A 167 3.31 -27.79 22.86
C VAL A 167 3.71 -29.16 23.33
N SER A 168 4.87 -29.31 23.91
CA SER A 168 5.34 -30.59 24.44
C SER A 168 6.24 -30.42 25.64
N GLN A 169 6.24 -31.39 26.51
CA GLN A 169 7.18 -31.50 27.61
C GLN A 169 7.83 -32.88 27.62
N SER A 170 9.14 -32.90 27.76
CA SER A 170 9.89 -34.14 27.85
C SER A 170 10.61 -34.28 29.19
N ALA A 171 10.84 -35.54 29.62
CA ALA A 171 11.68 -35.88 30.74
C ALA A 171 12.29 -37.26 30.52
N ALA A 172 13.40 -37.54 31.19
CA ALA A 172 13.99 -38.85 31.21
C ALA A 172 14.16 -39.36 32.67
N ILE A 173 13.86 -40.64 32.87
CA ILE A 173 14.09 -41.34 34.11
C ILE A 173 15.23 -42.35 33.88
N LEU A 174 16.27 -42.30 34.69
CA LEU A 174 17.41 -43.19 34.59
C LEU A 174 17.27 -44.40 35.55
N TYR A 175 17.79 -45.54 35.09
CA TYR A 175 17.76 -46.78 35.84
C TYR A 175 19.19 -47.21 36.23
N GLU A 176 19.26 -47.96 37.32
CA GLU A 176 20.52 -48.66 37.68
C GLU A 176 20.78 -49.81 36.71
N ILE A 177 22.03 -50.24 36.68
CA ILE A 177 22.42 -51.40 35.89
C ILE A 177 21.57 -52.62 36.30
N ASN A 178 21.10 -53.37 35.31
CA ASN A 178 20.25 -54.55 35.48
C ASN A 178 18.94 -54.34 36.27
N LYS A 179 18.48 -53.07 36.37
CA LYS A 179 17.21 -52.74 37.05
C LYS A 179 16.25 -51.99 36.16
N SER A 180 14.94 -52.10 36.45
CA SER A 180 13.83 -51.41 35.79
C SER A 180 12.91 -50.68 36.78
N ASN A 181 13.22 -50.70 38.10
CA ASN A 181 12.41 -50.03 39.10
C ASN A 181 12.71 -48.52 39.16
N LEU A 182 11.67 -47.71 39.38
CA LEU A 182 11.82 -46.24 39.55
C LEU A 182 12.46 -45.89 40.90
N ARG A 183 13.47 -45.08 40.87
CA ARG A 183 14.13 -44.57 42.10
C ARG A 183 13.44 -43.28 42.55
N PRO A 184 13.17 -43.09 43.85
CA PRO A 184 12.61 -41.85 44.37
C PRO A 184 13.45 -40.60 44.06
N SER A 185 14.76 -40.74 43.94
CA SER A 185 15.69 -39.67 43.55
C SER A 185 15.45 -39.17 42.11
N GLU A 186 15.20 -40.09 41.19
CA GLU A 186 14.88 -39.75 39.78
C GLU A 186 13.57 -38.96 39.66
N LEU A 187 12.58 -39.33 40.47
CA LEU A 187 11.27 -38.64 40.47
C LEU A 187 11.33 -37.21 41.03
N LYS A 188 12.41 -36.88 41.75
CA LYS A 188 12.66 -35.53 42.30
C LYS A 188 13.45 -34.63 41.37
N LYS A 189 13.93 -35.12 40.25
CA LYS A 189 14.68 -34.34 39.27
C LYS A 189 13.83 -33.23 38.67
N PRO A 190 14.44 -32.05 38.37
CA PRO A 190 13.70 -30.89 37.83
C PRO A 190 12.89 -31.22 36.58
N GLU A 191 13.44 -31.95 35.62
CA GLU A 191 12.80 -32.32 34.37
C GLU A 191 11.57 -33.24 34.58
N VAL A 192 11.64 -34.17 35.55
CA VAL A 192 10.50 -35.06 35.88
C VAL A 192 9.41 -34.28 36.62
N LYS A 193 9.81 -33.34 37.50
CA LYS A 193 8.84 -32.41 38.12
C LYS A 193 8.19 -31.50 37.10
N ALA A 194 8.95 -30.98 36.13
CA ALA A 194 8.41 -30.17 35.06
C ALA A 194 7.38 -30.96 34.23
N LEU A 195 7.66 -32.22 33.87
CA LEU A 195 6.72 -33.10 33.18
C LEU A 195 5.44 -33.32 34.01
N THR A 196 5.56 -33.62 35.30
CA THR A 196 4.38 -33.82 36.17
C THR A 196 3.55 -32.55 36.35
N SER A 197 4.19 -31.38 36.47
CA SER A 197 3.52 -30.10 36.52
C SER A 197 2.83 -29.76 35.18
N TYR A 198 3.48 -30.09 34.08
CA TYR A 198 2.85 -29.93 32.75
C TYR A 198 1.61 -30.79 32.60
N ILE A 199 1.66 -32.08 32.96
CA ILE A 199 0.48 -32.97 32.97
C ILE A 199 -0.64 -32.40 33.85
N ASP A 200 -0.31 -31.85 35.02
CA ASP A 200 -1.30 -31.20 35.89
C ASP A 200 -1.91 -29.96 35.26
N SER A 201 -1.10 -29.14 34.58
CA SER A 201 -1.60 -27.95 33.84
C SER A 201 -2.54 -28.32 32.70
N LEU A 202 -2.23 -29.38 31.95
CA LEU A 202 -3.11 -29.87 30.86
C LEU A 202 -4.49 -30.30 31.41
N SER A 203 -4.56 -30.81 32.64
CA SER A 203 -5.84 -31.22 33.26
C SER A 203 -6.70 -30.04 33.74
N LYS A 204 -6.06 -28.92 34.10
CA LYS A 204 -6.75 -27.75 34.66
C LYS A 204 -7.25 -26.76 33.62
N ASN A 205 -6.68 -26.79 32.42
CA ASN A 205 -7.03 -25.86 31.37
C ASN A 205 -7.67 -26.60 30.17
N PRO A 206 -8.99 -26.41 29.92
CA PRO A 206 -9.70 -27.07 28.84
C PRO A 206 -9.23 -26.69 27.43
N ARG A 207 -8.38 -25.64 27.33
CA ARG A 207 -7.79 -25.19 26.07
C ARG A 207 -6.59 -26.04 25.62
N PHE A 208 -6.20 -27.05 26.42
CA PHE A 208 -5.17 -27.99 26.00
C PHE A 208 -5.80 -29.31 25.55
N LYS A 209 -5.38 -29.79 24.37
CA LYS A 209 -5.78 -31.09 23.84
C LYS A 209 -4.56 -31.98 23.67
N VAL A 210 -4.47 -33.05 24.46
CA VAL A 210 -3.39 -34.03 24.33
C VAL A 210 -3.50 -34.73 22.97
N LYS A 211 -2.40 -34.79 22.23
CA LYS A 211 -2.32 -35.34 20.87
C LYS A 211 -1.53 -36.63 20.77
N GLY A 212 -0.58 -36.81 21.68
CA GLY A 212 0.26 -38.01 21.69
C GLY A 212 1.16 -38.08 22.91
N ILE A 213 1.54 -39.28 23.21
CA ILE A 213 2.46 -39.61 24.30
C ILE A 213 3.50 -40.56 23.73
N GLU A 214 4.74 -40.18 23.80
CA GLU A 214 5.84 -41.03 23.36
C GLU A 214 6.65 -41.50 24.57
N ILE A 215 6.93 -42.81 24.64
CA ILE A 215 7.79 -43.42 25.62
C ILE A 215 8.85 -44.22 24.87
N ALA A 216 10.11 -43.80 25.01
CA ALA A 216 11.25 -44.52 24.49
C ALA A 216 12.07 -45.11 25.65
N SER A 217 12.08 -46.44 25.78
CA SER A 217 12.77 -47.16 26.83
C SER A 217 13.97 -47.91 26.27
N ALA A 218 15.13 -47.69 26.87
CA ALA A 218 16.40 -48.22 26.38
C ALA A 218 17.22 -48.92 27.46
N ALA A 219 18.04 -49.86 27.01
CA ALA A 219 19.15 -50.37 27.77
C ALA A 219 20.49 -49.88 27.18
N SER A 220 21.51 -49.86 28.01
CA SER A 220 22.86 -49.54 27.55
C SER A 220 23.48 -50.74 26.82
N PRO A 221 24.28 -50.50 25.78
CA PRO A 221 24.87 -51.57 24.97
C PRO A 221 26.10 -52.19 25.63
N ASP A 222 25.99 -52.61 26.89
CA ASP A 222 27.09 -53.17 27.69
C ASP A 222 26.78 -54.56 28.26
N GLY A 223 25.80 -55.24 27.71
CA GLY A 223 25.41 -56.58 28.12
C GLY A 223 24.75 -57.40 26.99
N PRO A 224 24.50 -58.70 27.22
CA PRO A 224 23.88 -59.54 26.18
C PRO A 224 22.58 -58.99 25.66
N VAL A 225 22.36 -58.99 24.33
CA VAL A 225 21.19 -58.44 23.65
C VAL A 225 19.86 -58.98 24.24
N LYS A 226 19.80 -60.28 24.57
CA LYS A 226 18.64 -60.93 25.21
C LYS A 226 18.29 -60.29 26.56
N LEU A 227 19.30 -59.99 27.39
CA LEU A 227 19.09 -59.32 28.68
C LEU A 227 18.65 -57.87 28.47
N ASN A 228 19.30 -57.17 27.57
CA ASN A 228 18.98 -55.79 27.23
C ASN A 228 17.57 -55.64 26.65
N THR A 229 17.11 -56.59 25.84
CA THR A 229 15.73 -56.64 25.36
C THR A 229 14.73 -56.74 26.52
N SER A 230 14.94 -57.68 27.46
CA SER A 230 14.11 -57.84 28.66
C SER A 230 14.15 -56.57 29.55
N LEU A 231 15.32 -55.96 29.72
CA LEU A 231 15.45 -54.72 30.50
C LEU A 231 14.69 -53.54 29.83
N ALA A 232 14.77 -53.41 28.50
CA ALA A 232 14.05 -52.36 27.77
C ALA A 232 12.50 -52.55 27.91
N GLU A 233 12.00 -53.77 27.80
CA GLU A 233 10.59 -54.12 28.00
C GLU A 233 10.09 -53.83 29.42
N ASN A 234 10.85 -54.25 30.45
CA ASN A 234 10.50 -54.01 31.84
C ASN A 234 10.57 -52.50 32.20
N ARG A 235 11.47 -51.75 31.60
CA ARG A 235 11.55 -50.28 31.75
C ARG A 235 10.39 -49.59 31.06
N GLU A 236 9.99 -50.05 29.89
CA GLU A 236 8.78 -49.59 29.19
C GLU A 236 7.53 -49.78 30.05
N ALA A 237 7.28 -50.99 30.55
CA ALA A 237 6.14 -51.28 31.41
C ALA A 237 6.11 -50.40 32.67
N THR A 238 7.28 -50.15 33.27
CA THR A 238 7.44 -49.28 34.44
C THR A 238 7.14 -47.81 34.07
N ALA A 239 7.64 -47.34 32.92
CA ALA A 239 7.41 -46.01 32.43
C ALA A 239 5.91 -45.74 32.09
N ILE A 240 5.25 -46.68 31.41
CA ILE A 240 3.80 -46.64 31.14
C ILE A 240 3.02 -46.54 32.45
N LYS A 241 3.34 -47.39 33.43
CA LYS A 241 2.68 -47.37 34.75
C LYS A 241 2.87 -46.01 35.44
N PHE A 242 4.09 -45.46 35.47
CA PHE A 242 4.35 -44.13 36.03
C PHE A 242 3.47 -43.07 35.39
N LEU A 243 3.39 -43.03 34.06
CA LEU A 243 2.62 -42.02 33.35
C LEU A 243 1.09 -42.15 33.61
N LYS A 244 0.57 -43.37 33.58
CA LYS A 244 -0.84 -43.68 33.91
C LYS A 244 -1.18 -43.26 35.35
N ASP A 245 -0.27 -43.49 36.29
CA ASP A 245 -0.43 -43.06 37.69
C ASP A 245 -0.38 -41.54 37.85
N GLN A 246 0.45 -40.81 37.09
CA GLN A 246 0.39 -39.34 37.02
C GLN A 246 -0.96 -38.86 36.46
N GLY A 247 -1.45 -39.49 35.37
CA GLY A 247 -2.76 -39.19 34.80
C GLY A 247 -3.93 -39.36 35.78
N LYS A 248 -3.86 -40.39 36.62
CA LYS A 248 -4.85 -40.61 37.68
C LYS A 248 -4.78 -39.52 38.75
N LYS A 249 -3.56 -39.15 39.22
CA LYS A 249 -3.34 -38.11 40.22
C LYS A 249 -3.84 -36.74 39.70
N SER A 250 -3.54 -36.39 38.49
CA SER A 250 -3.95 -35.14 37.84
C SER A 250 -5.39 -35.16 37.29
N LYS A 251 -6.11 -36.28 37.40
CA LYS A 251 -7.46 -36.51 36.82
C LYS A 251 -7.51 -36.37 35.29
N LEU A 252 -6.37 -36.48 34.61
CA LEU A 252 -6.23 -36.37 33.15
C LEU A 252 -6.44 -37.75 32.50
N LYS A 253 -7.72 -38.13 32.34
CA LYS A 253 -8.12 -39.48 31.87
C LYS A 253 -7.51 -39.87 30.53
N VAL A 254 -7.21 -38.91 29.67
CA VAL A 254 -6.65 -39.13 28.33
C VAL A 254 -5.27 -39.83 28.38
N LEU A 255 -4.51 -39.72 29.47
CA LEU A 255 -3.24 -40.41 29.65
C LEU A 255 -3.40 -41.96 29.87
N ASN A 256 -4.64 -42.43 30.05
CA ASN A 256 -4.96 -43.84 30.10
C ASN A 256 -5.45 -44.39 28.73
N ASN A 257 -5.46 -43.53 27.69
CA ASN A 257 -5.86 -43.95 26.35
C ASN A 257 -4.66 -44.49 25.58
N ASP A 258 -4.63 -45.80 25.41
CA ASP A 258 -3.54 -46.49 24.73
C ASP A 258 -3.43 -46.12 23.24
N SER A 259 -4.49 -45.60 22.60
CA SER A 259 -4.42 -45.14 21.19
C SER A 259 -3.56 -43.90 20.98
N LEU A 260 -3.25 -43.12 22.03
CA LEU A 260 -2.37 -41.98 22.00
C LEU A 260 -0.93 -42.32 22.40
N LEU A 261 -0.71 -43.58 22.81
CA LEU A 261 0.58 -44.01 23.30
C LEU A 261 1.41 -44.61 22.15
N SER A 262 2.55 -44.00 21.89
CA SER A 262 3.59 -44.55 21.02
C SER A 262 4.77 -45.00 21.86
N VAL A 263 5.16 -46.27 21.73
CA VAL A 263 6.23 -46.83 22.50
C VAL A 263 7.36 -47.33 21.61
N LEU A 264 8.59 -47.04 22.02
CA LEU A 264 9.80 -47.47 21.35
C LEU A 264 10.69 -48.23 22.38
N LYS A 265 11.01 -49.46 22.03
CA LYS A 265 11.96 -50.28 22.78
C LYS A 265 13.31 -50.32 22.06
N THR A 266 14.36 -49.97 22.76
CA THR A 266 15.69 -49.97 22.20
C THR A 266 16.57 -50.83 23.10
N PRO A 267 16.80 -52.11 22.79
CA PRO A 267 17.62 -53.01 23.58
C PRO A 267 19.05 -52.50 23.73
N GLU A 268 19.55 -51.83 22.71
CA GLU A 268 20.89 -51.23 22.69
C GLU A 268 20.83 -49.86 22.02
N ASP A 269 20.90 -48.77 22.80
CA ASP A 269 20.78 -47.38 22.33
C ASP A 269 22.14 -46.89 21.78
N TRP A 270 22.54 -47.48 20.62
CA TRP A 270 23.76 -47.09 19.93
C TRP A 270 23.73 -45.67 19.38
N GLU A 271 22.57 -45.18 19.02
CA GLU A 271 22.40 -43.82 18.54
C GLU A 271 22.54 -42.80 19.67
N GLY A 272 21.88 -43.06 20.81
CA GLY A 272 22.11 -42.28 22.04
C GLY A 272 23.55 -42.37 22.55
N PHE A 273 24.18 -43.52 22.38
CA PHE A 273 25.60 -43.68 22.71
C PHE A 273 26.48 -42.74 21.87
N LYS A 274 26.25 -42.73 20.55
CA LYS A 274 26.98 -41.85 19.64
C LYS A 274 26.79 -40.37 20.00
N GLU A 275 25.53 -39.92 20.21
CA GLU A 275 25.22 -38.53 20.60
C GLU A 275 25.92 -38.13 21.91
N LEU A 276 25.96 -38.99 22.90
CA LEU A 276 26.62 -38.70 24.18
C LEU A 276 28.15 -38.68 24.05
N MET A 277 28.71 -39.59 23.22
CA MET A 277 30.13 -39.60 22.94
C MET A 277 30.60 -38.33 22.21
N GLU A 278 29.87 -37.88 21.21
CA GLU A 278 30.16 -36.64 20.47
C GLU A 278 30.21 -35.41 21.38
N LYS A 279 29.35 -35.36 22.38
CA LYS A 279 29.25 -34.27 23.36
C LYS A 279 30.22 -34.43 24.56
N SER A 280 30.88 -35.57 24.67
CA SER A 280 31.75 -35.88 25.83
C SER A 280 33.15 -35.28 25.70
N ASP A 281 33.82 -35.19 26.85
CA ASP A 281 35.24 -34.87 27.00
C ASP A 281 36.11 -36.11 27.15
N ILE A 282 35.57 -37.31 26.84
CA ILE A 282 36.26 -38.58 26.98
C ILE A 282 37.48 -38.62 26.06
N LYS A 283 38.64 -39.06 26.62
CA LYS A 283 39.85 -39.31 25.86
C LYS A 283 39.57 -40.39 24.79
N ASP A 284 40.15 -40.25 23.62
CA ASP A 284 39.97 -41.16 22.48
C ASP A 284 38.54 -41.30 21.96
N LYS A 285 37.64 -40.31 22.22
CA LYS A 285 36.26 -40.32 21.72
C LYS A 285 36.19 -40.51 20.20
N ASP A 286 37.10 -39.89 19.44
CA ASP A 286 37.14 -40.01 17.98
C ASP A 286 37.45 -41.43 17.52
N LEU A 287 38.26 -42.18 18.27
CA LEU A 287 38.50 -43.58 18.01
C LEU A 287 37.24 -44.41 18.26
N VAL A 288 36.54 -44.15 19.38
CA VAL A 288 35.27 -44.82 19.71
C VAL A 288 34.21 -44.54 18.65
N LEU A 289 34.07 -43.29 18.22
CA LEU A 289 33.14 -42.90 17.15
C LEU A 289 33.48 -43.57 15.81
N ARG A 290 34.76 -43.73 15.51
CA ARG A 290 35.24 -44.46 14.33
C ARG A 290 34.83 -45.93 14.39
N VAL A 291 35.00 -46.59 15.53
CA VAL A 291 34.57 -47.99 15.74
C VAL A 291 33.08 -48.13 15.49
N LEU A 292 32.25 -47.20 16.01
CA LEU A 292 30.80 -47.16 15.72
C LEU A 292 30.48 -47.08 14.25
N SER A 293 31.27 -46.35 13.47
CA SER A 293 31.05 -46.19 12.03
C SER A 293 31.55 -47.40 11.22
N MET A 294 32.57 -48.09 11.71
CA MET A 294 33.20 -49.24 11.00
C MET A 294 32.40 -50.53 11.14
N TYR A 295 31.80 -50.74 12.29
CA TYR A 295 31.13 -52.01 12.61
C TYR A 295 29.61 -51.78 12.74
N SER A 296 28.82 -52.55 12.03
CA SER A 296 27.35 -52.55 12.16
C SER A 296 26.85 -53.57 13.19
N ASP A 297 27.63 -54.62 13.44
CA ASP A 297 27.28 -55.69 14.37
C ASP A 297 27.45 -55.17 15.81
N PRO A 298 26.41 -55.27 16.67
CA PRO A 298 26.41 -54.76 18.02
C PRO A 298 27.46 -55.42 18.92
N GLU A 299 27.63 -56.75 18.80
CA GLU A 299 28.56 -57.53 19.64
C GLU A 299 30.02 -57.17 19.29
N VAL A 300 30.29 -56.97 17.99
CA VAL A 300 31.59 -56.53 17.52
C VAL A 300 31.86 -55.11 18.00
N ARG A 301 30.88 -54.19 17.88
CA ARG A 301 31.04 -52.83 18.41
C ARG A 301 31.36 -52.81 19.89
N GLU A 302 30.63 -53.56 20.70
CA GLU A 302 30.85 -53.63 22.14
C GLU A 302 32.25 -54.17 22.46
N LYS A 303 32.68 -55.23 21.78
CA LYS A 303 34.01 -55.82 21.97
C LYS A 303 35.13 -54.84 21.61
N GLU A 304 35.02 -54.19 20.45
CA GLU A 304 36.05 -53.26 19.99
C GLU A 304 36.13 -52.00 20.85
N ILE A 305 34.99 -51.47 21.34
CA ILE A 305 34.97 -50.34 22.26
C ILE A 305 35.57 -50.74 23.62
N ARG A 306 35.32 -51.96 24.11
CA ARG A 306 35.95 -52.48 25.34
C ARG A 306 37.46 -52.62 25.21
N ASN A 307 37.97 -52.88 24.00
CA ASN A 307 39.41 -52.98 23.73
C ASN A 307 40.12 -51.62 23.85
N ILE A 308 39.39 -50.50 23.81
CA ILE A 308 39.89 -49.15 24.10
C ILE A 308 39.83 -48.93 25.61
N ALA A 309 40.71 -49.62 26.37
CA ALA A 309 40.55 -49.81 27.80
C ALA A 309 40.44 -48.51 28.63
N GLU A 310 41.19 -47.46 28.29
CA GLU A 310 41.17 -46.18 29.02
C GLU A 310 39.83 -45.44 28.77
N ALA A 311 39.38 -45.36 27.51
CA ALA A 311 38.10 -44.74 27.15
C ALA A 311 36.93 -45.50 27.74
N PHE A 312 36.97 -46.86 27.79
CA PHE A 312 35.88 -47.69 28.28
C PHE A 312 35.59 -47.49 29.77
N GLU A 313 36.60 -47.26 30.60
CA GLU A 313 36.38 -46.97 32.02
C GLU A 313 35.66 -45.63 32.22
N GLU A 314 35.95 -44.63 31.42
CA GLU A 314 35.19 -43.39 31.44
C GLU A 314 33.77 -43.57 30.86
N ILE A 315 33.60 -44.32 29.78
CA ILE A 315 32.31 -44.65 29.17
C ILE A 315 31.38 -45.31 30.18
N LYS A 316 31.84 -46.26 30.96
CA LYS A 316 31.05 -46.91 32.02
C LYS A 316 30.46 -45.94 33.03
N VAL A 317 31.19 -44.87 33.36
CA VAL A 317 30.78 -43.90 34.37
C VAL A 317 30.00 -42.74 33.77
N LYS A 318 30.43 -42.22 32.63
CA LYS A 318 29.86 -41.00 32.03
C LYS A 318 28.76 -41.25 31.03
N ILE A 319 28.82 -42.32 30.21
CA ILE A 319 27.92 -42.55 29.07
C ILE A 319 26.85 -43.62 29.36
N LEU A 320 27.27 -44.85 29.70
CA LEU A 320 26.34 -45.97 29.85
C LEU A 320 25.21 -45.76 30.86
N PRO A 321 25.41 -45.07 32.01
CA PRO A 321 24.31 -44.77 32.93
C PRO A 321 23.22 -43.90 32.34
N GLN A 322 23.56 -43.00 31.40
CA GLN A 322 22.61 -42.11 30.75
C GLN A 322 21.75 -42.82 29.68
N LEU A 323 22.21 -43.96 29.18
CA LEU A 323 21.49 -44.80 28.21
C LEU A 323 20.47 -45.74 28.86
N ARG A 324 20.62 -46.02 30.18
CA ARG A 324 19.67 -46.82 30.96
C ARG A 324 18.46 -45.97 31.33
N ARG A 325 17.60 -45.63 30.34
CA ARG A 325 16.60 -44.59 30.51
C ARG A 325 15.24 -44.99 29.92
N SER A 326 14.19 -44.34 30.44
CA SER A 326 12.94 -44.15 29.73
C SER A 326 12.72 -42.66 29.50
N LYS A 327 12.63 -42.24 28.24
CA LYS A 327 12.33 -40.86 27.83
C LYS A 327 10.85 -40.74 27.58
N PHE A 328 10.24 -39.71 28.13
CA PHE A 328 8.81 -39.36 27.94
C PHE A 328 8.72 -38.10 27.12
N VAL A 329 7.74 -38.04 26.20
CA VAL A 329 7.34 -36.81 25.53
C VAL A 329 5.82 -36.77 25.54
N VAL A 330 5.24 -35.83 26.24
CA VAL A 330 3.80 -35.57 26.22
C VAL A 330 3.54 -34.41 25.28
N LYS A 331 2.84 -34.66 24.18
CA LYS A 331 2.50 -33.70 23.13
C LYS A 331 1.05 -33.25 23.28
N ALA A 332 0.82 -31.95 23.23
CA ALA A 332 -0.51 -31.37 23.27
C ALA A 332 -0.60 -30.20 22.28
N GLU A 333 -1.82 -29.77 22.00
CA GLU A 333 -2.12 -28.52 21.34
C GLU A 333 -2.71 -27.54 22.35
N ALA A 334 -2.17 -26.34 22.41
CA ALA A 334 -2.81 -25.21 23.08
C ALA A 334 -3.75 -24.55 22.09
N ILE A 335 -5.05 -24.45 22.43
CA ILE A 335 -6.09 -23.87 21.60
C ILE A 335 -6.40 -22.47 22.13
N GLY A 336 -6.19 -21.45 21.31
CA GLY A 336 -6.50 -20.05 21.63
C GLY A 336 -8.00 -19.76 21.69
N TYR A 337 -8.33 -18.51 21.88
CA TYR A 337 -9.71 -18.03 21.93
C TYR A 337 -10.43 -18.23 20.58
N SER A 338 -11.76 -18.44 20.62
CA SER A 338 -12.62 -18.34 19.43
C SER A 338 -12.78 -16.87 19.01
N ASP A 339 -13.27 -16.61 17.79
CA ASP A 339 -13.50 -15.25 17.31
C ASP A 339 -14.50 -14.49 18.19
N ASP A 340 -15.55 -15.15 18.65
CA ASP A 340 -16.55 -14.55 19.54
C ASP A 340 -15.94 -14.21 20.92
N GLU A 341 -15.09 -15.09 21.46
CA GLU A 341 -14.36 -14.81 22.69
C GLU A 341 -13.38 -13.64 22.53
N PHE A 342 -12.68 -13.56 21.38
CA PHE A 342 -11.82 -12.41 21.09
C PHE A 342 -12.61 -11.11 21.06
N LEU A 343 -13.74 -11.07 20.36
CA LEU A 343 -14.58 -9.88 20.27
C LEU A 343 -15.14 -9.46 21.65
N ALA A 344 -15.60 -10.43 22.45
CA ALA A 344 -16.08 -10.17 23.81
C ALA A 344 -14.97 -9.64 24.74
N LEU A 345 -13.79 -10.26 24.69
CA LEU A 345 -12.64 -9.87 25.52
C LEU A 345 -12.02 -8.56 25.05
N ALA A 346 -12.02 -8.25 23.76
CA ALA A 346 -11.56 -6.97 23.22
C ALA A 346 -12.36 -5.79 23.81
N GLN A 347 -13.64 -6.00 24.09
CA GLN A 347 -14.50 -4.98 24.71
C GLN A 347 -14.34 -4.93 26.24
N SER A 348 -14.29 -6.10 26.90
CA SER A 348 -14.36 -6.21 28.35
C SER A 348 -13.00 -6.17 29.06
N ASN A 349 -11.99 -6.81 28.52
CA ASN A 349 -10.67 -6.94 29.16
C ASN A 349 -9.55 -7.20 28.13
N PRO A 350 -9.21 -6.26 27.25
CA PRO A 350 -8.19 -6.44 26.22
C PRO A 350 -6.76 -6.58 26.78
N ASP A 351 -6.55 -6.22 28.04
CA ASP A 351 -5.22 -6.26 28.67
C ASP A 351 -4.70 -7.68 28.91
N ILE A 352 -5.54 -8.70 28.80
CA ILE A 352 -5.09 -10.10 28.89
C ILE A 352 -4.37 -10.57 27.62
N PHE A 353 -4.60 -9.93 26.49
CA PHE A 353 -4.08 -10.37 25.20
C PHE A 353 -2.56 -10.19 25.09
N THR A 354 -1.91 -11.16 24.49
CA THR A 354 -0.56 -11.02 23.93
C THR A 354 -0.60 -10.07 22.73
N LEU A 355 0.58 -9.68 22.23
CA LEU A 355 0.66 -8.82 21.04
C LEU A 355 -0.06 -9.42 19.83
N GLU A 356 0.19 -10.70 19.55
CA GLU A 356 -0.43 -11.37 18.39
C GLU A 356 -1.95 -11.50 18.56
N GLU A 357 -2.41 -11.77 19.77
CA GLU A 357 -3.84 -11.87 20.07
C GLU A 357 -4.57 -10.53 19.95
N ILE A 358 -3.99 -9.41 20.43
CA ILE A 358 -4.65 -8.10 20.33
C ILE A 358 -4.67 -7.59 18.88
N LEU A 359 -3.63 -7.86 18.09
CA LEU A 359 -3.61 -7.56 16.66
C LEU A 359 -4.66 -8.38 15.89
N TYR A 360 -4.76 -9.68 16.20
CA TYR A 360 -5.77 -10.55 15.62
C TYR A 360 -7.19 -10.10 16.01
N ALA A 361 -7.43 -9.83 17.28
CA ALA A 361 -8.73 -9.33 17.78
C ALA A 361 -9.15 -8.03 17.08
N ALA A 362 -8.20 -7.10 16.86
CA ALA A 362 -8.47 -5.87 16.12
C ALA A 362 -8.90 -6.14 14.67
N ASN A 363 -8.34 -7.18 14.02
CA ASN A 363 -8.74 -7.54 12.66
C ASN A 363 -10.17 -8.04 12.55
N LEU A 364 -10.69 -8.70 13.60
CA LEU A 364 -12.07 -9.17 13.65
C LEU A 364 -13.10 -8.03 13.76
N ILE A 365 -12.70 -6.89 14.32
CA ILE A 365 -13.58 -5.73 14.52
C ILE A 365 -13.85 -5.05 13.18
N LYS A 366 -15.14 -4.89 12.81
CA LYS A 366 -15.55 -4.23 11.56
C LYS A 366 -15.62 -2.71 11.68
N ASP A 367 -16.05 -2.20 12.84
CA ASP A 367 -16.13 -0.78 13.10
C ASP A 367 -14.73 -0.16 13.26
N PHE A 368 -14.41 0.80 12.40
CA PHE A 368 -13.07 1.41 12.38
C PHE A 368 -12.76 2.23 13.62
N ASN A 369 -13.76 2.84 14.30
CA ASN A 369 -13.52 3.59 15.53
C ASN A 369 -13.16 2.63 16.68
N GLN A 370 -13.89 1.53 16.84
CA GLN A 370 -13.58 0.49 17.82
C GLN A 370 -12.22 -0.15 17.53
N LYS A 371 -11.92 -0.41 16.27
CA LYS A 371 -10.62 -0.93 15.83
C LYS A 371 -9.48 0.01 16.19
N ALA A 372 -9.64 1.32 15.96
CA ALA A 372 -8.65 2.34 16.33
C ALA A 372 -8.40 2.35 17.84
N GLU A 373 -9.45 2.28 18.66
CA GLU A 373 -9.31 2.24 20.11
C GLU A 373 -8.57 1.00 20.60
N LEU A 374 -8.79 -0.16 19.97
CA LEU A 374 -8.03 -1.36 20.33
C LEU A 374 -6.56 -1.26 19.92
N TYR A 375 -6.26 -0.67 18.74
CA TYR A 375 -4.87 -0.42 18.34
C TYR A 375 -4.16 0.62 19.22
N LYS A 376 -4.87 1.64 19.75
CA LYS A 376 -4.32 2.57 20.75
C LYS A 376 -3.88 1.83 22.01
N LYS A 377 -4.75 0.94 22.52
CA LYS A 377 -4.41 0.09 23.68
C LYS A 377 -3.23 -0.83 23.38
N ALA A 378 -3.21 -1.45 22.20
CA ALA A 378 -2.10 -2.29 21.77
C ALA A 378 -0.78 -1.51 21.68
N ALA A 379 -0.79 -0.29 21.11
CA ALA A 379 0.37 0.58 21.04
C ALA A 379 0.91 1.00 22.40
N ALA A 380 0.02 1.27 23.35
CA ALA A 380 0.40 1.60 24.73
C ALA A 380 0.99 0.40 25.47
N LYS A 381 0.42 -0.79 25.28
CA LYS A 381 0.89 -2.04 25.92
C LYS A 381 2.18 -2.57 25.32
N PHE A 382 2.37 -2.42 24.01
CA PHE A 382 3.52 -2.91 23.26
C PHE A 382 4.27 -1.78 22.54
N PRO A 383 4.88 -0.84 23.28
CA PRO A 383 5.40 0.42 22.73
C PRO A 383 6.57 0.23 21.74
N ASN A 384 7.26 -0.92 21.80
CA ASN A 384 8.41 -1.22 20.96
C ASN A 384 8.10 -2.04 19.70
N ASP A 385 6.83 -2.38 19.45
CA ASP A 385 6.41 -3.03 18.21
C ASP A 385 5.77 -2.00 17.27
N VAL A 386 6.22 -1.99 16.02
CA VAL A 386 5.77 -1.04 14.99
C VAL A 386 4.33 -1.28 14.55
N ARG A 387 3.86 -2.53 14.60
CA ARG A 387 2.58 -2.96 14.02
C ARG A 387 1.35 -2.26 14.63
N PRO A 388 1.20 -2.17 15.96
CA PRO A 388 0.05 -1.49 16.55
C PRO A 388 -0.08 -0.02 16.09
N LYS A 389 1.04 0.71 16.05
CA LYS A 389 1.08 2.13 15.66
C LYS A 389 0.86 2.33 14.17
N ASN A 390 1.49 1.50 13.31
CA ASN A 390 1.24 1.51 11.88
C ASN A 390 -0.22 1.20 11.56
N ASN A 391 -0.80 0.18 12.20
CA ASN A 391 -2.16 -0.24 11.96
C ASN A 391 -3.20 0.75 12.53
N LEU A 392 -2.85 1.46 13.61
CA LEU A 392 -3.61 2.62 14.07
C LEU A 392 -3.63 3.71 12.99
N GLY A 393 -2.47 4.07 12.45
CA GLY A 393 -2.37 5.03 11.35
C GLY A 393 -3.17 4.60 10.13
N TYR A 394 -3.07 3.32 9.73
CA TYR A 394 -3.89 2.74 8.67
C TYR A 394 -5.39 2.99 8.90
N VAL A 395 -5.90 2.66 10.09
CA VAL A 395 -7.33 2.81 10.43
C VAL A 395 -7.75 4.28 10.47
N LEU A 396 -6.90 5.16 11.01
CA LEU A 396 -7.18 6.59 11.09
C LEU A 396 -7.24 7.26 9.71
N ILE A 397 -6.44 6.79 8.74
CA ILE A 397 -6.53 7.22 7.33
C ILE A 397 -7.89 6.84 6.75
N GLN A 398 -8.38 5.61 7.00
CA GLN A 398 -9.69 5.17 6.53
C GLN A 398 -10.85 5.99 7.15
N LEU A 399 -10.63 6.54 8.34
CA LEU A 399 -11.58 7.44 9.02
C LEU A 399 -11.43 8.92 8.60
N GLY A 400 -10.48 9.26 7.73
CA GLY A 400 -10.19 10.64 7.35
C GLY A 400 -9.53 11.48 8.46
N ARG A 401 -9.04 10.84 9.54
CA ARG A 401 -8.42 11.48 10.70
C ARG A 401 -6.92 11.64 10.49
N TYR A 402 -6.54 12.43 9.49
CA TYR A 402 -5.17 12.48 8.96
C TYR A 402 -4.13 13.01 9.95
N ASP A 403 -4.47 13.98 10.82
CA ASP A 403 -3.51 14.52 11.80
C ASP A 403 -3.17 13.48 12.88
N GLU A 404 -4.16 12.74 13.34
CA GLU A 404 -3.95 11.65 14.30
C GLU A 404 -3.22 10.46 13.66
N ALA A 405 -3.51 10.18 12.38
CA ALA A 405 -2.80 9.16 11.62
C ALA A 405 -1.32 9.52 11.48
N GLU A 406 -1.01 10.77 11.14
CA GLU A 406 0.37 11.24 11.02
C GLU A 406 1.12 11.07 12.34
N ALA A 407 0.54 11.47 13.46
CA ALA A 407 1.16 11.32 14.77
C ALA A 407 1.47 9.85 15.12
N ALA A 408 0.50 8.96 14.93
CA ALA A 408 0.69 7.52 15.18
C ALA A 408 1.77 6.90 14.27
N LEU A 409 1.80 7.31 13.00
CA LEU A 409 2.77 6.82 12.02
C LEU A 409 4.18 7.38 12.26
N GLN A 410 4.33 8.61 12.75
CA GLN A 410 5.63 9.16 13.18
C GLN A 410 6.19 8.38 14.38
N GLU A 411 5.34 8.01 15.34
CA GLU A 411 5.74 7.11 16.41
C GLU A 411 6.12 5.71 15.90
N ALA A 412 5.41 5.18 14.88
CA ALA A 412 5.78 3.93 14.23
C ALA A 412 7.13 4.05 13.52
N GLN A 413 7.36 5.16 12.81
CA GLN A 413 8.61 5.45 12.11
C GLN A 413 9.82 5.52 13.06
N ALA A 414 9.62 6.05 14.26
CA ALA A 414 10.67 6.12 15.28
C ALA A 414 11.09 4.73 15.79
N ILE A 415 10.20 3.73 15.71
CA ILE A 415 10.52 2.33 16.05
C ILE A 415 11.19 1.65 14.85
N GLU A 416 10.55 1.73 13.68
CA GLU A 416 11.01 1.09 12.46
C GLU A 416 10.58 1.88 11.22
N ASN A 417 11.54 2.42 10.49
CA ASN A 417 11.31 3.18 9.26
C ASN A 417 11.19 2.25 8.03
N ASN A 418 10.23 1.33 8.06
CA ASN A 418 9.97 0.38 6.98
C ASN A 418 9.06 0.96 5.88
N ASP A 419 8.93 0.24 4.76
CA ASP A 419 8.18 0.72 3.60
C ASP A 419 6.67 0.81 3.84
N ALA A 420 6.10 0.02 4.75
CA ALA A 420 4.69 0.13 5.12
C ALA A 420 4.40 1.46 5.81
N VAL A 421 5.24 1.84 6.79
CA VAL A 421 5.13 3.11 7.51
C VAL A 421 5.34 4.29 6.57
N LYS A 422 6.36 4.24 5.69
CA LYS A 422 6.59 5.29 4.68
C LYS A 422 5.39 5.43 3.73
N THR A 423 4.83 4.31 3.26
CA THR A 423 3.64 4.32 2.39
C THR A 423 2.47 5.01 3.07
N ASN A 424 2.20 4.68 4.32
CA ASN A 424 1.09 5.26 5.08
C ASN A 424 1.32 6.75 5.39
N LEU A 425 2.53 7.16 5.74
CA LEU A 425 2.89 8.57 5.87
C LEU A 425 2.76 9.33 4.53
N GLY A 426 3.20 8.72 3.43
CA GLY A 426 3.02 9.26 2.09
C GLY A 426 1.56 9.38 1.69
N ALA A 427 0.72 8.41 2.08
CA ALA A 427 -0.73 8.46 1.90
C ALA A 427 -1.38 9.62 2.67
N VAL A 428 -0.95 9.86 3.92
CA VAL A 428 -1.39 11.02 4.71
C VAL A 428 -0.96 12.33 4.06
N ALA A 429 0.30 12.43 3.65
CA ALA A 429 0.82 13.63 2.98
C ALA A 429 0.05 13.93 1.69
N LEU A 430 -0.25 12.91 0.88
CA LEU A 430 -1.05 13.03 -0.34
C LEU A 430 -2.47 13.52 -0.03
N ALA A 431 -3.13 12.96 0.97
CA ALA A 431 -4.48 13.36 1.38
C ALA A 431 -4.53 14.79 1.94
N LYS A 432 -3.45 15.25 2.58
CA LYS A 432 -3.31 16.63 3.08
C LYS A 432 -2.85 17.63 2.01
N GLY A 433 -2.51 17.16 0.80
CA GLY A 433 -2.05 18.00 -0.30
C GLY A 433 -0.55 18.39 -0.24
N ASP A 434 0.23 17.80 0.66
CA ASP A 434 1.69 17.97 0.69
C ASP A 434 2.32 17.03 -0.35
N LEU A 435 2.27 17.47 -1.61
CA LEU A 435 2.71 16.66 -2.74
C LEU A 435 4.23 16.38 -2.73
N ALA A 436 5.02 17.27 -2.17
CA ALA A 436 6.48 17.09 -2.09
C ALA A 436 6.84 15.98 -1.11
N LYS A 437 6.28 16.03 0.11
CA LYS A 437 6.47 15.00 1.14
C LYS A 437 5.87 13.65 0.70
N ALA A 438 4.71 13.68 0.03
CA ALA A 438 4.10 12.47 -0.51
C ALA A 438 5.00 11.80 -1.54
N GLU A 439 5.57 12.57 -2.50
CA GLU A 439 6.47 12.03 -3.53
C GLU A 439 7.73 11.41 -2.91
N GLU A 440 8.37 12.10 -1.96
CA GLU A 440 9.56 11.61 -1.27
C GLU A 440 9.30 10.27 -0.58
N LEU A 441 8.26 10.21 0.27
CA LEU A 441 7.96 9.03 1.07
C LEU A 441 7.50 7.85 0.22
N LEU A 442 6.62 8.09 -0.77
CA LEU A 442 6.09 7.04 -1.63
C LEU A 442 7.13 6.48 -2.58
N THR A 443 8.02 7.33 -3.11
CA THR A 443 9.15 6.88 -3.95
C THR A 443 10.12 6.03 -3.16
N ALA A 444 10.41 6.40 -1.90
CA ALA A 444 11.25 5.61 -1.01
C ALA A 444 10.61 4.28 -0.57
N ALA A 445 9.31 4.09 -0.81
CA ALA A 445 8.56 2.91 -0.42
C ALA A 445 8.07 2.06 -1.61
N VAL A 446 8.52 2.34 -2.83
CA VAL A 446 8.06 1.64 -4.07
C VAL A 446 8.18 0.11 -3.97
N ALA A 447 9.17 -0.40 -3.22
CA ALA A 447 9.36 -1.82 -2.98
C ALA A 447 8.22 -2.50 -2.20
N ALA A 448 7.39 -1.73 -1.47
CA ALA A 448 6.19 -2.24 -0.81
C ALA A 448 5.06 -2.66 -1.79
N GLY A 449 5.22 -2.42 -3.08
CA GLY A 449 4.35 -2.96 -4.14
C GLY A 449 3.20 -2.04 -4.55
N GLU A 450 1.97 -2.55 -4.54
CA GLU A 450 0.82 -1.90 -5.18
C GLU A 450 0.46 -0.54 -4.54
N ALA A 451 0.44 -0.45 -3.21
CA ALA A 451 -0.07 0.73 -2.52
C ALA A 451 0.74 2.02 -2.80
N PRO A 452 2.08 2.06 -2.64
CA PRO A 452 2.83 3.27 -2.96
C PRO A 452 2.79 3.60 -4.45
N ASN A 453 2.78 2.61 -5.35
CA ASN A 453 2.65 2.83 -6.79
C ASN A 453 1.30 3.47 -7.14
N TYR A 454 0.20 2.96 -6.59
CA TYR A 454 -1.11 3.54 -6.78
C TYR A 454 -1.17 5.01 -6.32
N ASN A 455 -0.62 5.30 -5.16
CA ASN A 455 -0.57 6.66 -4.60
C ASN A 455 0.30 7.61 -5.44
N LEU A 456 1.43 7.10 -5.99
CA LEU A 456 2.25 7.84 -6.94
C LEU A 456 1.50 8.10 -8.26
N GLY A 457 0.63 7.18 -8.68
CA GLY A 457 -0.27 7.38 -9.80
C GLY A 457 -1.21 8.57 -9.58
N ILE A 458 -1.89 8.64 -8.42
CA ILE A 458 -2.74 9.76 -8.02
C ILE A 458 -1.94 11.07 -8.00
N LEU A 459 -0.79 11.06 -7.34
CA LEU A 459 0.09 12.22 -7.24
C LEU A 459 0.50 12.76 -8.62
N ASN A 460 0.82 11.85 -9.55
CA ASN A 460 1.23 12.26 -10.91
C ASN A 460 0.05 12.77 -11.76
N ILE A 461 -1.21 12.31 -11.52
CA ILE A 461 -2.39 12.96 -12.11
C ILE A 461 -2.47 14.42 -11.63
N ILE A 462 -2.36 14.66 -10.32
CA ILE A 462 -2.42 16.00 -9.73
C ILE A 462 -1.31 16.90 -10.31
N LYS A 463 -0.12 16.36 -10.52
CA LYS A 463 1.03 17.06 -11.11
C LYS A 463 0.96 17.22 -12.64
N GLY A 464 -0.10 16.69 -13.28
CA GLY A 464 -0.28 16.74 -14.73
C GLY A 464 0.68 15.85 -15.54
N LYS A 465 1.32 14.86 -14.91
CA LYS A 465 2.26 13.92 -15.52
C LYS A 465 1.54 12.59 -15.82
N TYR A 466 0.64 12.62 -16.79
CA TYR A 466 -0.32 11.54 -17.02
C TYR A 466 0.32 10.24 -17.54
N ASP A 467 1.35 10.33 -18.35
CA ASP A 467 2.16 9.19 -18.83
C ASP A 467 2.84 8.46 -17.66
N ILE A 468 3.40 9.22 -16.73
CA ILE A 468 4.03 8.68 -15.51
C ILE A 468 2.95 8.06 -14.60
N ALA A 469 1.78 8.72 -14.45
CA ALA A 469 0.67 8.19 -13.68
C ALA A 469 0.21 6.83 -14.21
N ILE A 470 0.07 6.69 -15.54
CA ILE A 470 -0.29 5.43 -16.21
C ILE A 470 0.74 4.34 -15.90
N SER A 471 2.03 4.68 -15.94
CA SER A 471 3.11 3.72 -15.62
C SER A 471 3.00 3.20 -14.19
N TYR A 472 2.68 4.05 -13.22
CA TYR A 472 2.48 3.65 -11.83
C TYR A 472 1.21 2.84 -11.60
N PHE A 473 0.11 3.16 -12.28
CA PHE A 473 -1.12 2.34 -12.21
C PHE A 473 -0.98 0.98 -12.90
N GLY A 474 -0.11 0.87 -13.90
CA GLY A 474 0.10 -0.37 -14.65
C GLY A 474 -1.22 -0.90 -15.25
N ASN A 475 -1.55 -2.13 -14.92
CA ASN A 475 -2.78 -2.80 -15.40
C ASN A 475 -3.98 -2.65 -14.44
N ALA A 476 -3.96 -1.69 -13.53
CA ALA A 476 -5.07 -1.49 -12.60
C ALA A 476 -6.38 -1.20 -13.36
N CYS A 477 -7.45 -1.90 -12.94
CA CYS A 477 -8.81 -1.69 -13.40
C CYS A 477 -9.56 -0.82 -12.38
N ASP A 478 -9.27 0.48 -12.36
CA ASP A 478 -9.92 1.43 -11.45
C ASP A 478 -10.17 2.80 -12.09
N TYR A 479 -10.89 3.63 -11.36
CA TYR A 479 -11.31 4.96 -11.78
C TYR A 479 -10.11 5.88 -12.10
N ASN A 480 -9.11 5.97 -11.20
CA ASN A 480 -7.98 6.89 -11.40
C ASN A 480 -7.08 6.44 -12.56
N ALA A 481 -6.90 5.13 -12.74
CA ALA A 481 -6.17 4.59 -13.89
C ALA A 481 -6.87 4.92 -15.22
N ALA A 482 -8.23 4.85 -15.25
CA ALA A 482 -9.01 5.25 -16.41
C ALA A 482 -8.92 6.76 -16.67
N LEU A 483 -9.01 7.57 -15.60
CA LEU A 483 -8.85 9.02 -15.67
C LEU A 483 -7.46 9.41 -16.22
N ALA A 484 -6.39 8.80 -15.74
CA ALA A 484 -5.04 9.07 -16.25
C ALA A 484 -4.91 8.79 -17.75
N LYS A 485 -5.50 7.67 -18.22
CA LYS A 485 -5.52 7.30 -19.64
C LYS A 485 -6.36 8.27 -20.48
N LEU A 486 -7.51 8.74 -19.96
CA LEU A 486 -8.33 9.77 -20.61
C LEU A 486 -7.52 11.06 -20.77
N LEU A 487 -6.91 11.54 -19.68
CA LEU A 487 -6.10 12.77 -19.67
C LEU A 487 -4.89 12.68 -20.60
N ASN A 488 -4.32 11.48 -20.75
CA ASN A 488 -3.25 11.20 -21.72
C ASN A 488 -3.78 10.93 -23.14
N LYS A 489 -5.06 11.21 -23.41
CA LYS A 489 -5.74 11.05 -24.71
C LYS A 489 -5.77 9.62 -25.26
N ASN A 490 -5.54 8.63 -24.40
CA ASN A 490 -5.67 7.21 -24.75
C ASN A 490 -7.09 6.72 -24.43
N TYR A 491 -8.07 7.17 -25.22
CA TYR A 491 -9.49 7.02 -24.92
C TYR A 491 -9.96 5.56 -24.95
N GLU A 492 -9.49 4.77 -25.91
CA GLU A 492 -9.84 3.34 -25.99
C GLU A 492 -9.38 2.57 -24.75
N ALA A 493 -8.13 2.79 -24.34
CA ALA A 493 -7.61 2.17 -23.12
C ALA A 493 -8.34 2.67 -21.86
N ALA A 494 -8.77 3.94 -21.82
CA ALA A 494 -9.55 4.48 -20.71
C ALA A 494 -10.95 3.83 -20.64
N ILE A 495 -11.63 3.65 -21.77
CA ILE A 495 -12.94 2.97 -21.87
C ILE A 495 -12.81 1.52 -21.36
N ASN A 496 -11.82 0.79 -21.81
CA ASN A 496 -11.57 -0.58 -21.38
C ASN A 496 -11.28 -0.64 -19.86
N THR A 497 -10.50 0.29 -19.34
CA THR A 497 -10.12 0.34 -17.91
C THR A 497 -11.30 0.68 -17.02
N ILE A 498 -12.12 1.68 -17.37
CA ILE A 498 -13.32 2.00 -16.58
C ILE A 498 -14.41 0.92 -16.73
N GLY A 499 -14.42 0.20 -17.86
CA GLY A 499 -15.31 -0.93 -18.07
C GLY A 499 -15.01 -2.14 -17.20
N CYS A 500 -13.72 -2.45 -16.96
CA CYS A 500 -13.31 -3.56 -16.09
C CYS A 500 -13.36 -3.22 -14.59
N SER A 501 -13.46 -1.94 -14.21
CA SER A 501 -13.32 -1.50 -12.80
C SER A 501 -14.48 -1.92 -11.90
N LYS A 502 -15.62 -2.33 -12.43
CA LYS A 502 -16.87 -2.57 -11.68
C LYS A 502 -17.32 -1.39 -10.78
N ASP A 503 -16.75 -0.21 -11.01
CA ASP A 503 -17.14 1.00 -10.29
C ASP A 503 -18.47 1.55 -10.83
N GLU A 504 -19.49 1.52 -9.99
CA GLU A 504 -20.84 2.01 -10.32
C GLU A 504 -21.17 3.33 -9.62
N SER A 505 -20.17 4.09 -9.20
CA SER A 505 -20.36 5.41 -8.60
C SER A 505 -20.85 6.45 -9.63
N ALA A 506 -21.44 7.52 -9.15
CA ALA A 506 -21.84 8.64 -9.98
C ALA A 506 -20.67 9.22 -10.81
N GLN A 507 -19.50 9.32 -10.18
CA GLN A 507 -18.28 9.82 -10.83
C GLN A 507 -17.77 8.88 -11.93
N ALA A 508 -17.89 7.56 -11.75
CA ALA A 508 -17.51 6.60 -12.80
C ALA A 508 -18.39 6.73 -14.03
N TYR A 509 -19.70 6.89 -13.85
CA TYR A 509 -20.61 7.17 -14.97
C TYR A 509 -20.34 8.54 -15.60
N TYR A 510 -20.01 9.56 -14.80
CA TYR A 510 -19.62 10.86 -15.31
C TYR A 510 -18.35 10.79 -16.17
N LEU A 511 -17.33 10.05 -15.72
CA LEU A 511 -16.12 9.80 -16.51
C LEU A 511 -16.41 9.07 -17.83
N LYS A 512 -17.33 8.09 -17.82
CA LYS A 512 -17.82 7.42 -19.04
C LYS A 512 -18.53 8.40 -19.99
N ALA A 513 -19.30 9.37 -19.46
CA ALA A 513 -19.92 10.41 -20.28
C ALA A 513 -18.87 11.32 -20.93
N ILE A 514 -17.82 11.73 -20.19
CA ILE A 514 -16.71 12.51 -20.75
C ILE A 514 -15.98 11.71 -21.85
N LEU A 515 -15.73 10.41 -21.63
CA LEU A 515 -15.15 9.54 -22.66
C LEU A 515 -16.03 9.49 -23.92
N GLY A 516 -17.35 9.44 -23.76
CA GLY A 516 -18.29 9.56 -24.86
C GLY A 516 -18.13 10.88 -25.63
N ALA A 517 -17.98 12.00 -24.90
CA ALA A 517 -17.79 13.32 -25.53
C ALA A 517 -16.44 13.41 -26.27
N ARG A 518 -15.37 12.85 -25.72
CA ARG A 518 -14.03 12.84 -26.33
C ARG A 518 -13.92 11.87 -27.53
N THR A 519 -14.84 10.92 -27.66
CA THR A 519 -14.86 9.93 -28.77
C THR A 519 -16.04 10.14 -29.74
N ASP A 520 -16.73 11.28 -29.67
CA ASP A 520 -17.88 11.61 -30.51
C ASP A 520 -19.04 10.59 -30.45
N ASN A 521 -19.21 9.92 -29.29
CA ASN A 521 -20.26 8.94 -29.06
C ASN A 521 -21.37 9.53 -28.18
N SER A 522 -22.40 10.13 -28.84
CA SER A 522 -23.52 10.80 -28.16
C SER A 522 -24.34 9.86 -27.28
N ASP A 523 -24.54 8.60 -27.70
CA ASP A 523 -25.25 7.60 -26.89
C ASP A 523 -24.54 7.32 -25.59
N MET A 524 -23.20 7.20 -25.65
CA MET A 524 -22.38 7.03 -24.46
C MET A 524 -22.47 8.25 -23.55
N VAL A 525 -22.46 9.46 -24.08
CA VAL A 525 -22.65 10.69 -23.31
C VAL A 525 -23.97 10.66 -22.56
N PHE A 526 -25.09 10.56 -23.28
CA PHE A 526 -26.42 10.75 -22.70
C PHE A 526 -26.79 9.64 -21.71
N ASN A 527 -26.51 8.38 -22.04
CA ASN A 527 -26.84 7.26 -21.17
C ASN A 527 -26.07 7.31 -19.87
N ASN A 528 -24.76 7.60 -19.93
CA ASN A 528 -23.93 7.66 -18.73
C ASN A 528 -24.17 8.94 -17.92
N LEU A 529 -24.37 10.09 -18.57
CA LEU A 529 -24.68 11.33 -17.87
C LEU A 529 -26.03 11.24 -17.13
N ARG A 530 -27.05 10.65 -17.73
CA ARG A 530 -28.35 10.38 -17.08
C ARG A 530 -28.16 9.52 -15.84
N THR A 531 -27.37 8.47 -15.95
CA THR A 531 -27.08 7.58 -14.82
C THR A 531 -26.28 8.31 -13.72
N ALA A 532 -25.27 9.09 -14.10
CA ALA A 532 -24.47 9.88 -13.16
C ALA A 532 -25.34 10.87 -12.36
N VAL A 533 -26.18 11.62 -13.05
CA VAL A 533 -27.09 12.61 -12.45
C VAL A 533 -28.15 11.93 -11.56
N ALA A 534 -28.67 10.77 -11.96
CA ALA A 534 -29.62 10.01 -11.14
C ALA A 534 -28.99 9.52 -9.81
N LYS A 535 -27.69 9.25 -9.82
CA LYS A 535 -26.93 8.84 -8.61
C LYS A 535 -26.46 10.03 -7.76
N ASP A 536 -26.11 11.16 -8.38
CA ASP A 536 -25.73 12.41 -7.71
C ASP A 536 -26.29 13.61 -8.46
N ILE A 537 -27.34 14.20 -7.92
CA ILE A 537 -28.04 15.36 -8.50
C ILE A 537 -27.13 16.60 -8.68
N LYS A 538 -26.07 16.73 -7.88
CA LYS A 538 -25.13 17.86 -7.99
C LYS A 538 -24.40 17.88 -9.34
N LEU A 539 -24.29 16.73 -9.99
CA LEU A 539 -23.67 16.61 -11.31
C LEU A 539 -24.48 17.31 -12.41
N LYS A 540 -25.76 17.63 -12.23
CA LYS A 540 -26.53 18.49 -13.17
C LYS A 540 -25.87 19.85 -13.31
N ALA A 541 -25.71 20.55 -12.20
CA ALA A 541 -25.14 21.90 -12.19
C ALA A 541 -23.66 21.90 -12.62
N TYR A 542 -22.94 20.81 -12.34
CA TYR A 542 -21.56 20.65 -12.77
C TYR A 542 -21.48 20.45 -14.29
N ALA A 543 -22.24 19.50 -14.86
CA ALA A 543 -22.27 19.22 -16.30
C ALA A 543 -22.72 20.42 -17.15
N ALA A 544 -23.63 21.24 -16.62
CA ALA A 544 -24.07 22.48 -17.29
C ALA A 544 -22.95 23.50 -17.52
N LYS A 545 -21.86 23.38 -16.76
CA LYS A 545 -20.68 24.25 -16.84
C LYS A 545 -19.45 23.56 -17.45
N ASP A 546 -19.48 22.23 -17.56
CA ASP A 546 -18.34 21.44 -17.99
C ASP A 546 -18.10 21.50 -19.49
N VAL A 547 -17.00 22.11 -19.88
CA VAL A 547 -16.62 22.33 -21.28
C VAL A 547 -16.33 21.02 -22.03
N GLU A 548 -16.17 19.91 -21.35
CA GLU A 548 -16.15 18.58 -21.99
C GLU A 548 -17.43 18.34 -22.83
N PHE A 549 -18.55 18.94 -22.43
CA PHE A 549 -19.83 18.81 -23.11
C PHE A 549 -20.19 20.02 -23.98
N LEU A 550 -19.26 20.92 -24.27
CA LEU A 550 -19.53 22.18 -24.98
C LEU A 550 -20.36 21.99 -26.26
N LYS A 551 -20.05 20.97 -27.07
CA LYS A 551 -20.77 20.69 -28.33
C LYS A 551 -22.20 20.17 -28.13
N TYR A 552 -22.55 19.75 -26.90
CA TYR A 552 -23.90 19.26 -26.57
C TYR A 552 -24.76 20.28 -25.84
N PHE A 553 -24.24 21.46 -25.51
CA PHE A 553 -25.00 22.48 -24.75
C PHE A 553 -26.28 22.93 -25.42
N GLU A 554 -26.36 22.87 -26.75
CA GLU A 554 -27.55 23.20 -27.50
C GLU A 554 -28.42 21.98 -27.87
N ASP A 555 -27.96 20.75 -27.53
CA ASP A 555 -28.70 19.53 -27.77
C ASP A 555 -29.87 19.37 -26.78
N GLU A 556 -31.08 19.10 -27.29
CA GLU A 556 -32.28 19.00 -26.48
C GLU A 556 -32.25 17.81 -25.50
N THR A 557 -31.60 16.70 -25.88
CA THR A 557 -31.42 15.55 -25.00
C THR A 557 -30.50 15.90 -23.82
N PHE A 558 -29.39 16.58 -24.12
CA PHE A 558 -28.48 17.07 -23.09
C PHE A 558 -29.17 18.03 -22.12
N LYS A 559 -29.88 19.04 -22.65
CA LYS A 559 -30.66 20.00 -21.85
C LYS A 559 -31.66 19.31 -20.94
N SER A 560 -32.35 18.27 -21.43
CA SER A 560 -33.32 17.51 -20.62
C SER A 560 -32.69 16.73 -19.48
N ILE A 561 -31.40 16.35 -19.56
CA ILE A 561 -30.70 15.64 -18.50
C ILE A 561 -30.23 16.60 -17.42
N ILE A 562 -29.82 17.82 -17.79
CA ILE A 562 -29.22 18.79 -16.85
C ILE A 562 -30.24 19.80 -16.27
N GLN A 563 -31.44 19.85 -16.79
CA GLN A 563 -32.55 20.62 -16.20
C GLN A 563 -33.18 19.87 -15.02
#